data_45c5dd27c1888f9ab0449d9344ef1535
#
_entry.id   45c5dd27c1888f9ab0449d9344ef1535
#
_cell.length_a   1.000
_cell.length_b   1.000
_cell.length_c   1.000
_cell.angle_alpha   90.00
_cell.angle_beta   90.00
_cell.angle_gamma   90.00
#
_symmetry.space_group_name_H-M   'P 1'
#
loop_
_entity.id
_entity.type
_entity.pdbx_description
1 polymer ?
#
loop_
_entity_poly.entity_id
_entity_poly.type
_entity_poly.pdbx_seq_one_letter_code
_entity_poly.pdbx_strand_id
1 'polypeptide(L)'
;MKLIWKVISNVISFVLFAVMVCLAFVVISSKASGGDPTVMGYQFKSVLSGSMEPTFLTGSIIAIEPTKDGSKYKKGDVITFKEKDDKIITHRIIGVKDTNGKVMYETKGDNNNGPDLAPVLAENVIGKYADITVPYVGYGLNYASSKAGAALLLIIPGVFLLGYSAISIFGAIRSIDGEKKDKKVEQSV
;
A
#
# COMPACT_ATOMS: atom_id res chain seq x y z
N MET A 1 0.50 -37.50 -12.83
CA MET A 1 0.59 -36.13 -13.40
C MET A 1 -0.72 -35.35 -13.30
N LYS A 2 -1.90 -35.86 -13.68
CA LYS A 2 -3.19 -35.12 -13.62
C LYS A 2 -3.59 -34.68 -12.22
N LEU A 3 -3.33 -35.46 -11.15
CA LEU A 3 -3.65 -35.13 -9.77
C LEU A 3 -2.79 -33.96 -9.26
N ILE A 4 -1.49 -34.00 -9.51
CA ILE A 4 -0.54 -32.94 -9.12
C ILE A 4 -0.93 -31.62 -9.77
N TRP A 5 -1.24 -31.64 -11.06
CA TRP A 5 -1.68 -30.46 -11.82
C TRP A 5 -2.97 -29.87 -11.26
N LYS A 6 -3.95 -30.71 -10.89
CA LYS A 6 -5.21 -30.28 -10.27
C LYS A 6 -4.98 -29.62 -8.90
N VAL A 7 -4.09 -30.19 -8.08
CA VAL A 7 -3.73 -29.60 -6.78
C VAL A 7 -3.05 -28.25 -6.97
N ILE A 8 -2.07 -28.15 -7.86
CA ILE A 8 -1.36 -26.90 -8.17
C ILE A 8 -2.36 -25.84 -8.66
N SER A 9 -3.25 -26.18 -9.59
CA SER A 9 -4.27 -25.26 -10.11
C SER A 9 -5.20 -24.74 -9.00
N ASN A 10 -5.67 -25.62 -8.11
CA ASN A 10 -6.53 -25.23 -7.00
C ASN A 10 -5.79 -24.31 -6.00
N VAL A 11 -4.52 -24.60 -5.70
CA VAL A 11 -3.70 -23.76 -4.82
C VAL A 11 -3.49 -22.38 -5.44
N ILE A 12 -3.15 -22.30 -6.72
CA ILE A 12 -2.97 -21.03 -7.43
C ILE A 12 -4.29 -20.23 -7.41
N SER A 13 -5.42 -20.87 -7.72
CA SER A 13 -6.74 -20.20 -7.71
C SER A 13 -7.11 -19.70 -6.32
N PHE A 14 -6.84 -20.48 -5.27
CA PHE A 14 -7.08 -20.07 -3.89
C PHE A 14 -6.21 -18.88 -3.49
N VAL A 15 -4.91 -18.91 -3.84
CA VAL A 15 -3.98 -17.80 -3.55
C VAL A 15 -4.43 -16.53 -4.28
N LEU A 16 -4.78 -16.61 -5.56
CA LEU A 16 -5.28 -15.46 -6.32
C LEU A 16 -6.57 -14.90 -5.73
N PHE A 17 -7.50 -15.76 -5.31
CA PHE A 17 -8.73 -15.35 -4.65
C PHE A 17 -8.45 -14.66 -3.32
N ALA A 18 -7.55 -15.22 -2.49
CA ALA A 18 -7.15 -14.63 -1.21
C ALA A 18 -6.52 -13.24 -1.40
N VAL A 19 -5.62 -13.10 -2.39
CA VAL A 19 -5.01 -11.81 -2.74
C VAL A 19 -6.08 -10.81 -3.18
N MET A 20 -7.03 -11.20 -4.00
CA MET A 20 -8.13 -10.34 -4.44
C MET A 20 -8.99 -9.85 -3.26
N VAL A 21 -9.32 -10.75 -2.32
CA VAL A 21 -10.09 -10.39 -1.11
C VAL A 21 -9.29 -9.44 -0.22
N CYS A 22 -7.98 -9.68 -0.03
CA CYS A 22 -7.10 -8.79 0.72
C CYS A 22 -7.03 -7.39 0.08
N LEU A 23 -6.87 -7.31 -1.25
CA LEU A 23 -6.86 -6.03 -1.96
C LEU A 23 -8.19 -5.29 -1.86
N ALA A 24 -9.32 -6.00 -2.00
CA ALA A 24 -10.65 -5.42 -1.82
C ALA A 24 -10.82 -4.87 -0.40
N PHE A 25 -10.38 -5.60 0.61
CA PHE A 25 -10.42 -5.16 2.01
C PHE A 25 -9.59 -3.89 2.23
N VAL A 26 -8.37 -3.83 1.69
CA VAL A 26 -7.51 -2.63 1.76
C VAL A 26 -8.17 -1.42 1.11
N VAL A 27 -8.77 -1.60 -0.09
CA VAL A 27 -9.45 -0.51 -0.81
C VAL A 27 -10.68 0.00 -0.04
N ILE A 28 -11.49 -0.92 0.52
CA ILE A 28 -12.68 -0.56 1.31
C ILE A 28 -12.26 0.17 2.60
N SER A 29 -11.25 -0.35 3.31
CA SER A 29 -10.72 0.27 4.52
C SER A 29 -10.15 1.66 4.25
N SER A 30 -9.43 1.84 3.14
CA SER A 30 -8.91 3.13 2.71
C SER A 30 -10.02 4.16 2.47
N LYS A 31 -11.09 3.78 1.78
CA LYS A 31 -12.24 4.67 1.54
C LYS A 31 -13.00 4.99 2.83
N ALA A 32 -13.17 4.02 3.72
CA ALA A 32 -13.87 4.22 4.99
C ALA A 32 -13.09 5.13 5.96
N SER A 33 -11.76 5.16 5.86
CA SER A 33 -10.87 5.98 6.71
C SER A 33 -10.57 7.37 6.16
N GLY A 34 -11.27 7.82 5.12
CA GLY A 34 -11.05 9.15 4.53
C GLY A 34 -9.80 9.26 3.66
N GLY A 35 -9.30 8.15 3.13
CA GLY A 35 -8.19 8.10 2.18
C GLY A 35 -6.90 7.45 2.68
N ASP A 36 -6.65 7.47 3.99
CA ASP A 36 -5.47 6.83 4.58
C ASP A 36 -5.87 5.65 5.45
N PRO A 37 -5.62 4.40 5.02
CA PRO A 37 -6.00 3.22 5.78
C PRO A 37 -5.26 3.17 7.12
N THR A 38 -6.03 3.01 8.19
CA THR A 38 -5.50 2.79 9.54
C THR A 38 -5.49 1.29 9.83
N VAL A 39 -4.31 0.73 10.06
CA VAL A 39 -4.13 -0.68 10.39
C VAL A 39 -3.55 -0.77 11.79
N MET A 40 -4.21 -1.48 12.69
CA MET A 40 -3.78 -1.63 14.10
C MET A 40 -3.53 -0.30 14.84
N GLY A 41 -4.24 0.77 14.46
CA GLY A 41 -4.06 2.10 15.06
C GLY A 41 -3.02 2.98 14.38
N TYR A 42 -2.30 2.48 13.37
CA TYR A 42 -1.27 3.22 12.64
C TYR A 42 -1.70 3.55 11.22
N GLN A 43 -1.30 4.71 10.73
CA GLN A 43 -1.31 5.05 9.32
C GLN A 43 0.08 4.90 8.73
N PHE A 44 0.18 4.38 7.51
CA PHE A 44 1.45 4.17 6.82
C PHE A 44 1.66 5.24 5.76
N LYS A 45 2.82 5.89 5.80
CA LYS A 45 3.21 6.94 4.85
C LYS A 45 4.50 6.56 4.13
N SER A 46 4.54 6.85 2.84
CA SER A 46 5.74 6.65 2.02
C SER A 46 6.64 7.87 2.11
N VAL A 47 7.91 7.64 2.37
CA VAL A 47 8.94 8.69 2.44
C VAL A 47 9.45 9.01 1.04
N LEU A 48 9.20 10.24 0.58
CA LEU A 48 9.52 10.66 -0.78
C LEU A 48 10.81 11.48 -0.89
N SER A 49 11.36 11.95 0.23
CA SER A 49 12.56 12.79 0.26
C SER A 49 13.51 12.39 1.39
N GLY A 50 14.76 12.83 1.29
CA GLY A 50 15.79 12.58 2.30
C GLY A 50 15.85 13.59 3.45
N SER A 51 14.83 14.45 3.63
CA SER A 51 14.84 15.51 4.66
C SER A 51 14.96 14.99 6.09
N MET A 52 14.60 13.74 6.34
CA MET A 52 14.66 13.11 7.66
C MET A 52 15.79 12.08 7.82
N GLU A 53 16.69 11.99 6.86
CA GLU A 53 17.89 11.15 7.00
C GLU A 53 18.79 11.69 8.13
N PRO A 54 19.40 10.81 8.94
CA PRO A 54 19.38 9.35 8.89
C PRO A 54 18.23 8.68 9.65
N THR A 55 17.29 9.40 10.26
CA THR A 55 16.19 8.84 11.07
C THR A 55 15.38 7.82 10.27
N PHE A 56 15.04 8.14 9.02
CA PHE A 56 14.52 7.20 8.04
C PHE A 56 14.90 7.65 6.62
N LEU A 57 15.14 6.66 5.76
CA LEU A 57 15.67 6.89 4.40
C LEU A 57 14.54 7.15 3.40
N THR A 58 14.87 7.84 2.31
CA THR A 58 14.03 7.95 1.13
C THR A 58 13.62 6.55 0.64
N GLY A 59 12.36 6.40 0.23
CA GLY A 59 11.82 5.11 -0.21
C GLY A 59 11.40 4.17 0.91
N SER A 60 11.47 4.60 2.17
CA SER A 60 10.92 3.87 3.31
C SER A 60 9.42 4.04 3.42
N ILE A 61 8.79 3.15 4.18
CA ILE A 61 7.45 3.35 4.75
C ILE A 61 7.61 3.60 6.22
N ILE A 62 6.97 4.63 6.73
CA ILE A 62 6.90 4.94 8.16
C ILE A 62 5.48 4.74 8.68
N ALA A 63 5.37 4.30 9.94
CA ALA A 63 4.11 4.27 10.66
C ALA A 63 3.95 5.56 11.47
N ILE A 64 2.77 6.14 11.42
CA ILE A 64 2.39 7.28 12.26
C ILE A 64 1.19 6.92 13.12
N GLU A 65 1.16 7.40 14.35
CA GLU A 65 0.00 7.36 15.24
C GLU A 65 -0.89 8.58 14.94
N PRO A 66 -2.05 8.38 14.27
CA PRO A 66 -2.93 9.50 13.95
C PRO A 66 -3.50 10.13 15.22
N THR A 67 -3.71 11.43 15.18
CA THR A 67 -4.27 12.16 16.33
C THR A 67 -5.46 13.01 15.93
N LYS A 68 -6.38 13.19 16.89
CA LYS A 68 -7.44 14.20 16.82
C LYS A 68 -7.05 15.49 17.55
N ASP A 69 -6.04 15.41 18.41
CA ASP A 69 -5.49 16.55 19.14
C ASP A 69 -4.00 16.66 18.87
N GLY A 70 -3.62 17.58 18.03
CA GLY A 70 -2.23 17.86 17.67
C GLY A 70 -1.51 18.79 18.63
N SER A 71 -2.14 19.28 19.73
CA SER A 71 -1.55 20.25 20.66
C SER A 71 -0.61 19.63 21.70
N LYS A 72 -0.58 18.31 21.82
CA LYS A 72 0.08 17.55 22.90
C LYS A 72 1.55 17.24 22.69
N TYR A 73 2.10 17.59 21.54
CA TYR A 73 3.47 17.20 21.17
C TYR A 73 4.51 18.18 21.72
N LYS A 74 5.71 17.68 21.90
CA LYS A 74 6.83 18.39 22.51
C LYS A 74 8.05 18.43 21.59
N LYS A 75 9.00 19.29 21.94
CA LYS A 75 10.30 19.36 21.28
C LYS A 75 10.97 17.98 21.26
N GLY A 76 11.45 17.57 20.09
CA GLY A 76 12.06 16.26 19.81
C GLY A 76 11.11 15.26 19.17
N ASP A 77 9.79 15.41 19.32
CA ASP A 77 8.83 14.54 18.62
C ASP A 77 8.90 14.77 17.12
N VAL A 78 8.78 13.68 16.35
CA VAL A 78 8.66 13.73 14.89
C VAL A 78 7.17 13.66 14.55
N ILE A 79 6.66 14.70 13.91
CA ILE A 79 5.26 14.83 13.56
C ILE A 79 5.04 14.84 12.06
N THR A 80 3.93 14.25 11.62
CA THR A 80 3.42 14.35 10.25
C THR A 80 2.30 15.38 10.25
N PHE A 81 2.38 16.33 9.35
CA PHE A 81 1.43 17.44 9.26
C PHE A 81 1.12 17.79 7.81
N LYS A 82 0.02 18.51 7.63
CA LYS A 82 -0.43 19.03 6.36
C LYS A 82 0.05 20.47 6.20
N GLU A 83 0.82 20.72 5.15
CA GLU A 83 1.26 22.05 4.75
C GLU A 83 0.23 22.69 3.82
N LYS A 84 0.47 23.97 3.46
CA LYS A 84 -0.25 24.63 2.37
C LYS A 84 -0.13 23.78 1.10
N ASP A 85 -1.17 23.78 0.27
CA ASP A 85 -1.27 22.95 -0.95
C ASP A 85 -1.44 21.43 -0.71
N ASP A 86 -1.96 21.06 0.46
CA ASP A 86 -2.27 19.66 0.81
C ASP A 86 -1.04 18.72 0.85
N LYS A 87 0.16 19.27 0.88
CA LYS A 87 1.38 18.47 1.03
C LYS A 87 1.49 17.89 2.43
N ILE A 88 1.83 16.62 2.50
CA ILE A 88 2.08 15.92 3.76
C ILE A 88 3.58 15.89 4.00
N ILE A 89 4.01 16.45 5.13
CA ILE A 89 5.41 16.55 5.54
C ILE A 89 5.59 15.87 6.89
N THR A 90 6.74 15.26 7.10
CA THR A 90 7.12 14.65 8.38
C THR A 90 8.46 15.24 8.80
N HIS A 91 8.46 16.04 9.86
CA HIS A 91 9.65 16.71 10.39
C HIS A 91 9.68 16.66 11.92
N ARG A 92 10.83 16.98 12.50
CA ARG A 92 11.04 17.02 13.94
C ARG A 92 10.68 18.37 14.51
N ILE A 93 9.99 18.38 15.66
CA ILE A 93 9.72 19.60 16.44
C ILE A 93 11.03 20.08 17.09
N ILE A 94 11.45 21.27 16.75
CA ILE A 94 12.61 21.95 17.36
C ILE A 94 12.19 23.04 18.36
N GLY A 95 10.97 23.55 18.26
CA GLY A 95 10.41 24.54 19.16
C GLY A 95 8.88 24.41 19.27
N VAL A 96 8.34 24.81 20.42
CA VAL A 96 6.89 24.88 20.67
C VAL A 96 6.56 26.28 21.14
N LYS A 97 5.54 26.91 20.55
CA LYS A 97 5.02 28.21 20.94
C LYS A 97 3.54 28.06 21.22
N ASP A 98 3.12 28.55 22.40
CA ASP A 98 1.71 28.69 22.75
C ASP A 98 1.37 30.16 22.80
N THR A 99 0.42 30.58 21.99
CA THR A 99 -0.06 31.96 21.96
C THR A 99 -1.57 31.95 22.16
N ASN A 100 -2.01 32.29 23.37
CA ASN A 100 -3.42 32.34 23.74
C ASN A 100 -4.17 31.01 23.50
N GLY A 101 -3.55 29.87 23.85
CA GLY A 101 -4.13 28.54 23.66
C GLY A 101 -4.02 27.99 22.21
N LYS A 102 -3.35 28.72 21.32
CA LYS A 102 -3.00 28.25 19.99
C LYS A 102 -1.58 27.70 19.97
N VAL A 103 -1.46 26.39 20.00
CA VAL A 103 -0.16 25.72 19.94
C VAL A 103 0.34 25.70 18.50
N MET A 104 1.59 26.11 18.32
CA MET A 104 2.31 26.10 17.05
C MET A 104 3.68 25.45 17.25
N TYR A 105 4.12 24.71 16.23
CA TYR A 105 5.40 24.02 16.23
C TYR A 105 6.36 24.64 15.21
N GLU A 106 7.58 24.88 15.64
CA GLU A 106 8.69 25.12 14.75
C GLU A 106 9.31 23.76 14.43
N THR A 107 9.35 23.40 13.15
CA THR A 107 9.79 22.08 12.69
C THR A 107 11.02 22.19 11.82
N LYS A 108 11.75 21.07 11.71
CA LYS A 108 12.95 20.93 10.88
C LYS A 108 13.12 19.49 10.45
N GLY A 109 13.44 19.25 9.19
CA GLY A 109 13.94 17.97 8.75
C GLY A 109 15.33 17.68 9.31
N ASP A 110 15.56 16.46 9.78
CA ASP A 110 16.85 16.10 10.44
C ASP A 110 18.07 16.36 9.55
N ASN A 111 17.91 16.23 8.23
CA ASN A 111 18.93 16.47 7.21
C ASN A 111 18.88 17.89 6.60
N ASN A 112 17.95 18.74 7.01
CA ASN A 112 17.85 20.09 6.48
C ASN A 112 18.86 21.04 7.17
N ASN A 113 19.32 22.07 6.47
CA ASN A 113 20.25 23.06 7.02
C ASN A 113 19.61 24.04 7.99
N GLY A 114 18.29 24.31 7.85
CA GLY A 114 17.55 25.25 8.65
C GLY A 114 16.14 24.77 9.01
N PRO A 115 15.43 25.50 9.89
CA PRO A 115 14.03 25.23 10.21
C PRO A 115 13.12 25.46 9.00
N ASP A 116 11.92 24.90 9.07
CA ASP A 116 10.87 25.16 8.08
C ASP A 116 10.45 26.62 8.12
N LEU A 117 10.09 27.17 6.95
CA LEU A 117 9.81 28.61 6.81
C LEU A 117 8.57 29.08 7.59
N ALA A 118 7.59 28.21 7.76
CA ALA A 118 6.35 28.54 8.43
C ALA A 118 6.12 27.60 9.63
N PRO A 119 5.60 28.13 10.75
CA PRO A 119 5.23 27.29 11.88
C PRO A 119 4.03 26.42 11.54
N VAL A 120 4.01 25.22 12.10
CA VAL A 120 2.92 24.26 11.96
C VAL A 120 1.89 24.47 13.04
N LEU A 121 0.64 24.72 12.67
CA LEU A 121 -0.47 24.79 13.62
C LEU A 121 -0.81 23.39 14.14
N ALA A 122 -1.17 23.30 15.41
CA ALA A 122 -1.58 22.02 16.03
C ALA A 122 -2.73 21.34 15.27
N GLU A 123 -3.66 22.11 14.71
CA GLU A 123 -4.78 21.60 13.91
C GLU A 123 -4.38 20.93 12.59
N ASN A 124 -3.18 21.26 12.08
CA ASN A 124 -2.65 20.68 10.86
C ASN A 124 -1.86 19.38 11.12
N VAL A 125 -1.65 19.01 12.38
CA VAL A 125 -0.91 17.80 12.72
C VAL A 125 -1.80 16.58 12.52
N ILE A 126 -1.34 15.66 11.66
CA ILE A 126 -2.02 14.41 11.35
C ILE A 126 -1.70 13.36 12.41
N GLY A 127 -0.46 13.31 12.89
CA GLY A 127 -0.02 12.33 13.88
C GLY A 127 1.48 12.39 14.16
N LYS A 128 1.93 11.49 15.03
CA LYS A 128 3.33 11.33 15.43
C LYS A 128 3.93 10.08 14.81
N TYR A 129 5.19 10.15 14.41
CA TYR A 129 5.98 8.99 14.02
C TYR A 129 6.10 7.99 15.17
N ALA A 130 5.80 6.73 14.89
CA ALA A 130 5.70 5.65 15.86
C ALA A 130 7.02 4.85 16.03
N ASP A 131 8.15 5.40 15.55
CA ASP A 131 9.47 4.75 15.52
C ASP A 131 9.50 3.40 14.78
N ILE A 132 8.54 3.20 13.85
CA ILE A 132 8.47 2.03 12.97
C ILE A 132 8.75 2.47 11.54
N THR A 133 9.82 1.91 10.97
CA THR A 133 10.25 2.17 9.59
C THR A 133 10.52 0.86 8.87
N VAL A 134 9.99 0.72 7.66
CA VAL A 134 10.31 -0.38 6.75
C VAL A 134 11.05 0.20 5.55
N PRO A 135 12.37 0.00 5.45
CA PRO A 135 13.17 0.61 4.38
C PRO A 135 12.84 0.00 3.02
N TYR A 136 12.97 0.81 1.96
CA TYR A 136 12.85 0.46 0.54
C TYR A 136 11.48 0.00 0.04
N VAL A 137 10.55 -0.41 0.91
CA VAL A 137 9.20 -0.89 0.53
C VAL A 137 8.38 0.21 -0.11
N GLY A 138 8.61 1.47 0.25
CA GLY A 138 7.97 2.64 -0.34
C GLY A 138 8.20 2.78 -1.85
N TYR A 139 9.35 2.39 -2.37
CA TYR A 139 9.61 2.37 -3.81
C TYR A 139 8.67 1.42 -4.54
N GLY A 140 8.48 0.21 -3.99
CA GLY A 140 7.54 -0.78 -4.54
C GLY A 140 6.10 -0.28 -4.54
N LEU A 141 5.66 0.31 -3.43
CA LEU A 141 4.31 0.88 -3.32
C LEU A 141 4.10 2.07 -4.25
N ASN A 142 5.07 2.98 -4.36
CA ASN A 142 5.00 4.11 -5.29
C ASN A 142 4.92 3.64 -6.74
N TYR A 143 5.72 2.62 -7.09
CA TYR A 143 5.63 2.02 -8.42
C TYR A 143 4.26 1.38 -8.65
N ALA A 144 3.78 0.57 -7.71
CA ALA A 144 2.46 -0.08 -7.79
C ALA A 144 1.30 0.92 -7.90
N SER A 145 1.41 2.07 -7.24
CA SER A 145 0.43 3.16 -7.28
C SER A 145 0.53 4.04 -8.52
N SER A 146 1.62 3.94 -9.29
CA SER A 146 1.77 4.65 -10.56
C SER A 146 0.81 4.09 -11.62
N LYS A 147 0.44 4.90 -12.62
CA LYS A 147 -0.42 4.44 -13.73
C LYS A 147 0.14 3.20 -14.44
N ALA A 148 1.45 3.18 -14.67
CA ALA A 148 2.14 2.05 -15.30
C ALA A 148 2.20 0.82 -14.40
N GLY A 149 2.54 0.98 -13.12
CA GLY A 149 2.61 -0.11 -12.15
C GLY A 149 1.24 -0.75 -11.90
N ALA A 150 0.20 0.06 -11.70
CA ALA A 150 -1.17 -0.43 -11.54
C ALA A 150 -1.65 -1.20 -12.78
N ALA A 151 -1.37 -0.68 -13.99
CA ALA A 151 -1.71 -1.38 -15.23
C ALA A 151 -0.98 -2.72 -15.36
N LEU A 152 0.33 -2.78 -15.07
CA LEU A 152 1.11 -4.01 -15.13
C LEU A 152 0.65 -5.04 -14.09
N LEU A 153 0.34 -4.61 -12.88
CA LEU A 153 -0.17 -5.47 -11.81
C LEU A 153 -1.54 -6.09 -12.14
N LEU A 154 -2.34 -5.43 -12.97
CA LEU A 154 -3.64 -5.96 -13.43
C LEU A 154 -3.49 -6.78 -14.72
N ILE A 155 -2.73 -6.30 -15.69
CA ILE A 155 -2.60 -6.91 -17.01
C ILE A 155 -1.84 -8.24 -16.93
N ILE A 156 -0.72 -8.29 -16.21
CA ILE A 156 0.11 -9.49 -16.16
C ILE A 156 -0.67 -10.69 -15.59
N PRO A 157 -1.29 -10.64 -14.40
CA PRO A 157 -2.10 -11.73 -13.89
C PRO A 157 -3.32 -12.04 -14.78
N GLY A 158 -3.94 -11.00 -15.37
CA GLY A 158 -5.07 -11.15 -16.28
C GLY A 158 -4.72 -11.95 -17.53
N VAL A 159 -3.59 -11.67 -18.17
CA VAL A 159 -3.09 -12.40 -19.34
C VAL A 159 -2.77 -13.87 -18.98
N PHE A 160 -2.15 -14.09 -17.82
CA PHE A 160 -1.90 -15.46 -17.34
C PHE A 160 -3.20 -16.24 -17.12
N LEU A 161 -4.23 -15.61 -16.51
CA LEU A 161 -5.54 -16.24 -16.30
C LEU A 161 -6.25 -16.56 -17.62
N LEU A 162 -6.22 -15.63 -18.58
CA LEU A 162 -6.80 -15.84 -19.91
C LEU A 162 -6.09 -16.98 -20.66
N GLY A 163 -4.76 -17.00 -20.64
CA GLY A 163 -3.96 -18.07 -21.24
C GLY A 163 -4.26 -19.44 -20.61
N TYR A 164 -4.31 -19.49 -19.29
CA TYR A 164 -4.69 -20.71 -18.55
C TYR A 164 -6.11 -21.17 -18.90
N SER A 165 -7.08 -20.27 -18.94
CA SER A 165 -8.46 -20.57 -19.31
C SER A 165 -8.56 -21.12 -20.74
N ALA A 166 -7.86 -20.50 -21.68
CA ALA A 166 -7.83 -20.96 -23.06
C ALA A 166 -7.29 -22.40 -23.18
N ILE A 167 -6.14 -22.70 -22.55
CA ILE A 167 -5.55 -24.04 -22.52
C ILE A 167 -6.50 -25.07 -21.88
N SER A 168 -7.16 -24.69 -20.78
CA SER A 168 -8.12 -25.55 -20.09
C SER A 168 -9.35 -25.88 -20.95
N ILE A 169 -9.90 -24.87 -21.64
CA ILE A 169 -11.03 -25.05 -22.56
C ILE A 169 -10.65 -25.94 -23.73
N PHE A 170 -9.50 -25.70 -24.38
CA PHE A 170 -9.02 -26.56 -25.47
C PHE A 170 -8.82 -28.01 -25.01
N GLY A 171 -8.28 -28.21 -23.82
CA GLY A 171 -8.14 -29.55 -23.23
C GLY A 171 -9.48 -30.25 -23.01
N ALA A 172 -10.48 -29.53 -22.50
CA ALA A 172 -11.84 -30.03 -22.28
C ALA A 172 -12.55 -30.41 -23.59
N ILE A 173 -12.47 -29.54 -24.61
CA ILE A 173 -13.03 -29.83 -25.95
C ILE A 173 -12.41 -31.08 -26.53
N ARG A 174 -11.09 -31.21 -26.49
CA ARG A 174 -10.38 -32.35 -27.03
C ARG A 174 -10.73 -33.68 -26.33
N SER A 175 -11.00 -33.65 -25.04
CA SER A 175 -11.45 -34.85 -24.29
C SER A 175 -12.86 -35.27 -24.67
N ILE A 176 -13.74 -34.34 -24.93
CA ILE A 176 -15.13 -34.60 -25.36
C ILE A 176 -15.14 -35.21 -26.77
N ASP A 177 -14.30 -34.70 -27.70
CA ASP A 177 -14.20 -35.24 -29.06
C ASP A 177 -13.58 -36.63 -29.08
N GLY A 178 -12.62 -36.94 -28.20
CA GLY A 178 -12.07 -38.27 -28.00
C GLY A 178 -13.13 -39.29 -27.58
N GLU A 179 -13.90 -38.94 -26.56
CA GLU A 179 -14.96 -39.80 -25.99
C GLU A 179 -16.10 -40.07 -27.01
N LYS A 180 -16.43 -39.06 -27.85
CA LYS A 180 -17.41 -39.25 -28.94
C LYS A 180 -16.91 -40.20 -30.05
N LYS A 181 -15.62 -40.19 -30.38
CA LYS A 181 -15.02 -41.10 -31.34
C LYS A 181 -15.03 -42.54 -30.84
N ASP A 182 -14.65 -42.75 -29.58
CA ASP A 182 -14.61 -44.08 -28.97
C ASP A 182 -16.01 -44.71 -28.91
N LYS A 183 -17.04 -43.96 -28.51
CA LYS A 183 -18.43 -44.40 -28.49
C LYS A 183 -18.99 -44.74 -29.91
N LYS A 184 -18.55 -44.02 -30.94
CA LYS A 184 -18.97 -44.31 -32.32
C LYS A 184 -18.35 -45.62 -32.86
N VAL A 185 -17.11 -45.93 -32.47
CA VAL A 185 -16.44 -47.19 -32.86
C VAL A 185 -17.10 -48.38 -32.17
N GLU A 186 -17.48 -48.26 -30.90
CA GLU A 186 -18.13 -49.30 -30.09
C GLU A 186 -19.54 -49.64 -30.59
N GLN A 187 -20.26 -48.70 -31.22
CA GLN A 187 -21.59 -48.90 -31.82
C GLN A 187 -21.56 -49.45 -33.25
N SER A 188 -20.39 -49.53 -33.85
CA SER A 188 -20.23 -50.00 -35.24
C SER A 188 -19.67 -51.45 -35.36
N VAL A 189 -19.43 -52.12 -34.24
CA VAL A 189 -19.05 -53.52 -34.11
C VAL A 189 -20.23 -54.33 -33.60
#